data_413b41b15f7a1e773886cfe9369546cb
#
_entry.id   413b41b15f7a1e773886cfe9369546cb
#
_cell.length_a   1.000
_cell.length_b   1.000
_cell.length_c   1.000
_cell.angle_alpha   90.00
_cell.angle_beta   90.00
_cell.angle_gamma   90.00
#
_symmetry.space_group_name_H-M   'P 1'
#
loop_
_entity.id
_entity.type
_entity.pdbx_description
1 polymer ?
#
loop_
_entity_poly.entity_id
_entity_poly.type
_entity_poly.pdbx_seq_one_letter_code
_entity_poly.pdbx_strand_id
1 'polypeptide(L)'
;TKTDAANVKPKTVLTMACMNVPWELKSRIVEFNKSSEDYRIIIKDYSQYATNDDYYAGLTKLNTEIISGQIPDIFYTANMPITQYAGQGILEDLRPYIDKDSELSGDALMTHVLDAASMDGHLYQAFSAFSIQTAIGLTKIVGDYDEWTLANIKDAMTKLQPEATVFDVYYTRDSMLQNCLSRSYSSFVNRVTGE
;
A
#
# COMPACT_ATOMS: atom_id res chain seq x y z
N THR A 1 -23.24 -33.57 1.14
CA THR A 1 -24.54 -33.44 1.79
C THR A 1 -24.94 -31.99 1.84
N LYS A 2 -26.07 -31.62 1.23
CA LYS A 2 -26.61 -30.26 1.36
C LYS A 2 -27.12 -30.12 2.79
N THR A 3 -26.55 -29.20 3.56
CA THR A 3 -27.06 -28.80 4.87
C THR A 3 -28.37 -28.04 4.67
N ASP A 4 -29.35 -28.33 5.50
CA ASP A 4 -30.65 -27.64 5.47
C ASP A 4 -30.43 -26.15 5.82
N ALA A 5 -30.97 -25.26 5.02
CA ALA A 5 -30.77 -23.80 5.18
C ALA A 5 -31.24 -23.31 6.58
N ALA A 6 -32.17 -24.01 7.22
CA ALA A 6 -32.63 -23.71 8.57
C ALA A 6 -31.57 -23.95 9.66
N ASN A 7 -30.53 -24.73 9.39
CA ASN A 7 -29.48 -25.10 10.34
C ASN A 7 -28.15 -24.35 10.11
N VAL A 8 -28.11 -23.38 9.18
CA VAL A 8 -26.90 -22.59 8.92
C VAL A 8 -26.92 -21.36 9.83
N LYS A 9 -25.94 -21.27 10.75
CA LYS A 9 -25.73 -20.09 11.58
C LYS A 9 -25.52 -18.86 10.67
N PRO A 10 -26.25 -17.75 10.85
CA PRO A 10 -26.02 -16.55 10.07
C PRO A 10 -24.63 -15.99 10.39
N LYS A 11 -23.85 -15.72 9.35
CA LYS A 11 -22.53 -15.09 9.50
C LYS A 11 -22.66 -13.57 9.52
N THR A 12 -21.84 -12.92 10.34
CA THR A 12 -21.65 -11.46 10.28
C THR A 12 -21.03 -11.09 8.95
N VAL A 13 -21.66 -10.18 8.22
CA VAL A 13 -21.18 -9.70 6.92
C VAL A 13 -20.25 -8.53 7.14
N LEU A 14 -19.01 -8.66 6.63
CA LEU A 14 -18.03 -7.58 6.57
C LEU A 14 -17.95 -7.09 5.12
N THR A 15 -18.03 -5.77 4.94
CA THR A 15 -17.92 -5.11 3.64
C THR A 15 -16.48 -4.70 3.39
N MET A 16 -15.92 -5.07 2.22
CA MET A 16 -14.57 -4.70 1.81
C MET A 16 -14.62 -3.76 0.61
N ALA A 17 -14.21 -2.51 0.79
CA ALA A 17 -14.09 -1.56 -0.30
C ALA A 17 -12.77 -1.74 -1.06
N CYS A 18 -12.80 -1.63 -2.38
CA CYS A 18 -11.62 -1.66 -3.25
C CYS A 18 -11.81 -0.81 -4.51
N MET A 19 -10.67 -0.39 -5.10
CA MET A 19 -10.58 0.18 -6.45
C MET A 19 -9.96 -0.84 -7.39
N ASN A 20 -10.62 -1.96 -7.63
CA ASN A 20 -10.10 -3.17 -8.24
C ASN A 20 -9.33 -4.05 -7.25
N VAL A 21 -9.67 -5.31 -7.20
CA VAL A 21 -9.05 -6.28 -6.28
C VAL A 21 -8.33 -7.37 -7.09
N PRO A 22 -7.05 -7.69 -6.76
CA PRO A 22 -6.31 -8.75 -7.43
C PRO A 22 -6.98 -10.11 -7.33
N TRP A 23 -6.76 -10.95 -8.33
CA TRP A 23 -7.35 -12.30 -8.37
C TRP A 23 -6.93 -13.16 -7.16
N GLU A 24 -5.68 -13.04 -6.74
CA GLU A 24 -5.14 -13.77 -5.59
C GLU A 24 -5.91 -13.44 -4.30
N LEU A 25 -6.19 -12.16 -4.08
CA LEU A 25 -6.95 -11.72 -2.91
C LEU A 25 -8.42 -12.18 -3.00
N LYS A 26 -9.03 -12.13 -4.20
CA LYS A 26 -10.38 -12.71 -4.41
C LYS A 26 -10.42 -14.18 -4.02
N SER A 27 -9.42 -14.97 -4.40
CA SER A 27 -9.33 -16.39 -4.08
C SER A 27 -9.22 -16.60 -2.57
N ARG A 28 -8.41 -15.82 -1.87
CA ARG A 28 -8.27 -15.88 -0.41
C ARG A 28 -9.57 -15.50 0.32
N ILE A 29 -10.29 -14.50 -0.18
CA ILE A 29 -11.60 -14.13 0.38
C ILE A 29 -12.61 -15.27 0.20
N VAL A 30 -12.60 -15.95 -0.94
CA VAL A 30 -13.47 -17.12 -1.16
C VAL A 30 -13.12 -18.25 -0.20
N GLU A 31 -11.83 -18.54 0.02
CA GLU A 31 -11.37 -19.53 1.01
C GLU A 31 -11.81 -19.14 2.43
N PHE A 32 -11.57 -17.89 2.84
CA PHE A 32 -12.01 -17.35 4.12
C PHE A 32 -13.54 -17.51 4.31
N ASN A 33 -14.31 -17.12 3.32
CA ASN A 33 -15.77 -17.21 3.38
C ASN A 33 -16.30 -18.65 3.51
N LYS A 34 -15.52 -19.64 3.05
CA LYS A 34 -15.84 -21.07 3.20
C LYS A 34 -15.44 -21.59 4.58
N SER A 35 -14.27 -21.21 5.10
CA SER A 35 -13.70 -21.74 6.34
C SER A 35 -14.20 -21.02 7.60
N SER A 36 -14.40 -19.71 7.55
CA SER A 36 -14.90 -18.95 8.70
C SER A 36 -16.33 -19.34 9.04
N GLU A 37 -16.61 -19.61 10.30
CA GLU A 37 -17.96 -19.94 10.80
C GLU A 37 -18.77 -18.70 11.15
N ASP A 38 -18.11 -17.61 11.55
CA ASP A 38 -18.72 -16.42 12.12
C ASP A 38 -18.81 -15.24 11.14
N TYR A 39 -17.91 -15.15 10.17
CA TYR A 39 -17.79 -13.97 9.30
C TYR A 39 -17.86 -14.32 7.82
N ARG A 40 -18.30 -13.34 7.03
CA ARG A 40 -18.29 -13.39 5.57
C ARG A 40 -17.91 -12.04 5.00
N ILE A 41 -16.89 -11.99 4.14
CA ILE A 41 -16.46 -10.77 3.45
C ILE A 41 -17.23 -10.66 2.12
N ILE A 42 -17.82 -9.48 1.88
CA ILE A 42 -18.41 -9.09 0.60
C ILE A 42 -17.58 -7.95 0.01
N ILE A 43 -17.09 -8.16 -1.22
CA ILE A 43 -16.30 -7.16 -1.95
C ILE A 43 -17.25 -6.15 -2.57
N LYS A 44 -16.99 -4.87 -2.31
CA LYS A 44 -17.62 -3.71 -2.94
C LYS A 44 -16.59 -3.01 -3.81
N ASP A 45 -16.61 -3.33 -5.10
CA ASP A 45 -15.63 -2.82 -6.07
C ASP A 45 -16.13 -1.50 -6.65
N TYR A 46 -15.45 -0.42 -6.30
CA TYR A 46 -15.79 0.93 -6.75
C TYR A 46 -15.18 1.28 -8.11
N SER A 47 -14.24 0.46 -8.64
CA SER A 47 -13.69 0.69 -9.97
C SER A 47 -14.77 0.66 -11.07
N GLN A 48 -15.88 -0.04 -10.82
CA GLN A 48 -17.03 -0.09 -11.75
C GLN A 48 -17.68 1.28 -12.03
N TYR A 49 -17.42 2.29 -11.19
CA TYR A 49 -17.94 3.66 -11.40
C TYR A 49 -17.00 4.53 -12.22
N ALA A 50 -15.76 4.08 -12.48
CA ALA A 50 -14.81 4.80 -13.34
C ALA A 50 -15.34 4.85 -14.78
N THR A 51 -15.14 5.99 -15.42
CA THR A 51 -15.47 6.21 -16.84
C THR A 51 -14.23 6.66 -17.59
N ASN A 52 -14.31 6.74 -18.93
CA ASN A 52 -13.22 7.29 -19.74
C ASN A 52 -12.94 8.77 -19.43
N ASP A 53 -13.97 9.51 -19.01
CA ASP A 53 -13.88 10.94 -18.70
C ASP A 53 -13.54 11.21 -17.23
N ASP A 54 -13.82 10.25 -16.33
CA ASP A 54 -13.54 10.37 -14.91
C ASP A 54 -13.04 9.04 -14.32
N TYR A 55 -11.73 8.90 -14.30
CA TYR A 55 -11.05 7.75 -13.69
C TYR A 55 -11.27 7.65 -12.17
N TYR A 56 -11.48 8.80 -11.52
CA TYR A 56 -11.63 8.89 -10.05
C TYR A 56 -13.07 8.82 -9.55
N ALA A 57 -14.06 8.64 -10.43
CA ALA A 57 -15.47 8.57 -10.04
C ALA A 57 -15.76 7.50 -8.98
N GLY A 58 -15.05 6.37 -9.02
CA GLY A 58 -15.15 5.32 -8.00
C GLY A 58 -14.69 5.80 -6.61
N LEU A 59 -13.57 6.51 -6.53
CA LEU A 59 -13.07 7.06 -5.28
C LEU A 59 -14.00 8.17 -4.74
N THR A 60 -14.52 9.02 -5.63
CA THR A 60 -15.51 10.04 -5.29
C THR A 60 -16.78 9.43 -4.71
N LYS A 61 -17.25 8.31 -5.29
CA LYS A 61 -18.41 7.57 -4.79
C LYS A 61 -18.16 6.99 -3.42
N LEU A 62 -17.00 6.34 -3.20
CA LEU A 62 -16.61 5.81 -1.89
C LEU A 62 -16.55 6.92 -0.84
N ASN A 63 -15.89 8.04 -1.14
CA ASN A 63 -15.78 9.18 -0.21
C ASN A 63 -17.17 9.74 0.16
N THR A 64 -18.10 9.80 -0.81
CA THR A 64 -19.46 10.24 -0.54
C THR A 64 -20.19 9.29 0.42
N GLU A 65 -20.02 8.00 0.26
CA GLU A 65 -20.60 6.99 1.15
C GLU A 65 -20.01 7.08 2.57
N ILE A 66 -18.68 7.22 2.68
CA ILE A 66 -18.00 7.43 3.97
C ILE A 66 -18.56 8.67 4.69
N ILE A 67 -18.66 9.80 3.99
CA ILE A 67 -19.20 11.05 4.56
C ILE A 67 -20.66 10.87 5.01
N SER A 68 -21.44 10.04 4.32
CA SER A 68 -22.82 9.72 4.71
C SER A 68 -22.91 8.70 5.87
N GLY A 69 -21.79 8.27 6.43
CA GLY A 69 -21.74 7.30 7.52
C GLY A 69 -21.76 5.82 7.07
N GLN A 70 -21.66 5.56 5.77
CA GLN A 70 -21.56 4.21 5.23
C GLN A 70 -20.09 3.81 5.07
N ILE A 71 -19.43 3.59 6.20
CA ILE A 71 -18.01 3.25 6.24
C ILE A 71 -17.86 1.74 6.03
N PRO A 72 -17.06 1.27 5.05
CA PRO A 72 -16.72 -0.15 4.92
C PRO A 72 -15.95 -0.68 6.13
N ASP A 73 -16.14 -1.96 6.44
CA ASP A 73 -15.41 -2.63 7.54
C ASP A 73 -13.94 -2.87 7.21
N ILE A 74 -13.63 -3.08 5.92
CA ILE A 74 -12.29 -3.37 5.42
C ILE A 74 -12.01 -2.52 4.18
N PHE A 75 -10.77 -2.02 4.06
CA PHE A 75 -10.28 -1.32 2.88
C PHE A 75 -9.15 -2.12 2.22
N TYR A 76 -9.27 -2.41 0.92
CA TYR A 76 -8.13 -2.76 0.11
C TYR A 76 -7.46 -1.48 -0.37
N THR A 77 -6.36 -1.13 0.26
CA THR A 77 -5.80 0.22 0.25
C THR A 77 -5.10 0.66 -1.05
N ALA A 78 -4.92 -0.25 -2.01
CA ALA A 78 -4.34 0.11 -3.32
C ALA A 78 -5.19 1.20 -4.01
N ASN A 79 -4.51 2.26 -4.45
CA ASN A 79 -5.12 3.44 -5.09
C ASN A 79 -6.10 4.22 -4.20
N MET A 80 -5.94 4.15 -2.88
CA MET A 80 -6.71 4.91 -1.91
C MET A 80 -5.85 5.97 -1.19
N PRO A 81 -6.42 7.10 -0.75
CA PRO A 81 -5.71 8.16 -0.05
C PRO A 81 -5.52 7.82 1.44
N ILE A 82 -4.65 6.86 1.75
CA ILE A 82 -4.48 6.29 3.10
C ILE A 82 -4.12 7.34 4.15
N THR A 83 -3.20 8.25 3.82
CA THR A 83 -2.81 9.34 4.73
C THR A 83 -4.01 10.22 5.12
N GLN A 84 -4.89 10.50 4.16
CA GLN A 84 -6.11 11.28 4.41
C GLN A 84 -7.08 10.49 5.28
N TYR A 85 -7.30 9.20 5.00
CA TYR A 85 -8.20 8.35 5.77
C TYR A 85 -7.71 8.13 7.20
N ALA A 86 -6.40 7.94 7.39
CA ALA A 86 -5.78 7.87 8.71
C ALA A 86 -5.96 9.18 9.49
N GLY A 87 -5.66 10.33 8.87
CA GLY A 87 -5.83 11.64 9.50
C GLY A 87 -7.29 12.00 9.85
N GLN A 88 -8.25 11.40 9.16
CA GLN A 88 -9.68 11.54 9.45
C GLN A 88 -10.21 10.52 10.48
N GLY A 89 -9.37 9.60 10.96
CA GLY A 89 -9.77 8.54 11.90
C GLY A 89 -10.69 7.48 11.28
N ILE A 90 -10.63 7.30 9.96
CA ILE A 90 -11.40 6.27 9.24
C ILE A 90 -10.73 4.90 9.35
N LEU A 91 -9.39 4.88 9.49
CA LEU A 91 -8.60 3.66 9.60
C LEU A 91 -8.20 3.42 11.05
N GLU A 92 -8.26 2.16 11.44
CA GLU A 92 -7.83 1.68 12.77
C GLU A 92 -6.32 1.45 12.79
N ASP A 93 -5.67 1.77 13.92
CA ASP A 93 -4.27 1.44 14.16
C ASP A 93 -4.13 -0.07 14.44
N LEU A 94 -3.40 -0.74 13.59
CA LEU A 94 -3.22 -2.20 13.66
C LEU A 94 -2.12 -2.60 14.66
N ARG A 95 -1.23 -1.69 15.07
CA ARG A 95 -0.08 -1.99 15.93
C ARG A 95 -0.51 -2.63 17.26
N PRO A 96 -1.50 -2.10 18.00
CA PRO A 96 -1.93 -2.70 19.27
C PRO A 96 -2.49 -4.11 19.15
N TYR A 97 -3.02 -4.47 17.97
CA TYR A 97 -3.55 -5.81 17.71
C TYR A 97 -2.42 -6.79 17.39
N ILE A 98 -1.46 -6.39 16.55
CA ILE A 98 -0.27 -7.18 16.21
C ILE A 98 0.55 -7.48 17.47
N ASP A 99 0.78 -6.49 18.32
CA ASP A 99 1.60 -6.64 19.53
C ASP A 99 0.98 -7.59 20.56
N LYS A 100 -0.34 -7.76 20.55
CA LYS A 100 -1.07 -8.67 21.44
C LYS A 100 -1.28 -10.07 20.87
N ASP A 101 -1.11 -10.23 19.59
CA ASP A 101 -1.33 -11.50 18.90
C ASP A 101 -0.09 -12.39 19.05
N SER A 102 -0.29 -13.62 19.53
CA SER A 102 0.80 -14.55 19.79
C SER A 102 1.47 -15.11 18.53
N GLU A 103 0.77 -15.06 17.38
CA GLU A 103 1.28 -15.54 16.10
C GLU A 103 1.97 -14.43 15.30
N LEU A 104 1.59 -13.16 15.52
CA LEU A 104 2.08 -12.00 14.79
C LEU A 104 3.11 -11.17 15.57
N SER A 105 3.22 -11.37 16.89
CA SER A 105 4.14 -10.63 17.75
C SER A 105 5.58 -11.12 17.65
N GLY A 106 6.51 -10.30 18.11
CA GLY A 106 7.94 -10.64 18.19
C GLY A 106 8.59 -10.75 16.80
N ASP A 107 9.36 -11.82 16.58
CA ASP A 107 10.13 -12.05 15.34
C ASP A 107 9.29 -12.61 14.18
N ALA A 108 7.99 -12.81 14.37
CA ALA A 108 7.11 -13.32 13.32
C ALA A 108 6.98 -12.34 12.14
N LEU A 109 7.10 -11.03 12.39
CA LEU A 109 7.04 -9.99 11.38
C LEU A 109 8.33 -9.17 11.35
N MET A 110 8.63 -8.61 10.19
CA MET A 110 9.80 -7.73 10.01
C MET A 110 9.50 -6.34 10.60
N THR A 111 9.82 -6.12 11.88
CA THR A 111 9.49 -4.89 12.62
C THR A 111 9.99 -3.63 11.93
N HIS A 112 11.21 -3.62 11.38
CA HIS A 112 11.74 -2.47 10.63
C HIS A 112 10.90 -2.12 9.39
N VAL A 113 10.28 -3.11 8.74
CA VAL A 113 9.38 -2.87 7.59
C VAL A 113 8.06 -2.30 8.08
N LEU A 114 7.52 -2.80 9.19
CA LEU A 114 6.32 -2.25 9.81
C LEU A 114 6.54 -0.81 10.27
N ASP A 115 7.71 -0.52 10.87
CA ASP A 115 8.07 0.83 11.30
C ASP A 115 8.19 1.79 10.12
N ALA A 116 8.82 1.34 9.02
CA ALA A 116 8.92 2.13 7.78
C ALA A 116 7.55 2.39 7.11
N ALA A 117 6.56 1.51 7.32
CA ALA A 117 5.20 1.65 6.82
C ALA A 117 4.27 2.43 7.78
N SER A 118 4.73 2.70 9.00
CA SER A 118 3.95 3.42 10.01
C SER A 118 3.94 4.93 9.72
N MET A 119 2.84 5.58 10.06
CA MET A 119 2.66 7.03 10.01
C MET A 119 2.51 7.54 11.44
N ASP A 120 3.44 8.38 11.89
CA ASP A 120 3.47 8.93 13.25
C ASP A 120 3.40 7.84 14.35
N GLY A 121 4.03 6.69 14.11
CA GLY A 121 4.06 5.55 15.02
C GLY A 121 2.85 4.61 14.95
N HIS A 122 1.86 4.91 14.12
CA HIS A 122 0.65 4.11 13.91
C HIS A 122 0.70 3.31 12.61
N LEU A 123 0.24 2.09 12.62
CA LEU A 123 0.21 1.21 11.45
C LEU A 123 -1.22 1.05 10.93
N TYR A 124 -1.54 1.68 9.81
CA TYR A 124 -2.88 1.67 9.21
C TYR A 124 -3.06 0.67 8.08
N GLN A 125 -2.02 -0.08 7.74
CA GLN A 125 -2.04 -1.04 6.63
C GLN A 125 -1.36 -2.35 7.01
N ALA A 126 -1.99 -3.47 6.64
CA ALA A 126 -1.33 -4.77 6.58
C ALA A 126 -0.92 -5.07 5.13
N PHE A 127 0.25 -5.63 4.92
CA PHE A 127 0.77 -5.98 3.60
C PHE A 127 1.52 -7.31 3.65
N SER A 128 1.41 -8.08 2.57
CA SER A 128 2.06 -9.39 2.44
C SER A 128 3.42 -9.34 1.75
N ALA A 129 3.77 -8.21 1.12
CA ALA A 129 5.02 -8.03 0.39
C ALA A 129 5.44 -6.56 0.40
N PHE A 130 6.74 -6.33 0.29
CA PHE A 130 7.33 -5.02 0.10
C PHE A 130 8.42 -5.09 -0.97
N SER A 131 8.77 -3.96 -1.55
CA SER A 131 9.89 -3.84 -2.47
C SER A 131 10.86 -2.77 -2.00
N ILE A 132 12.15 -3.05 -2.17
CA ILE A 132 13.20 -2.05 -1.93
C ILE A 132 13.58 -1.46 -3.27
N GLN A 133 13.40 -0.18 -3.42
CA GLN A 133 13.89 0.53 -4.60
C GLN A 133 15.31 0.99 -4.31
N THR A 134 16.25 0.41 -5.04
CA THR A 134 17.68 0.70 -4.89
C THR A 134 18.37 0.73 -6.25
N ALA A 135 19.57 1.27 -6.29
CA ALA A 135 20.47 1.16 -7.43
C ALA A 135 21.46 0.03 -7.17
N ILE A 136 21.71 -0.78 -8.18
CA ILE A 136 22.71 -1.85 -8.15
C ILE A 136 23.76 -1.56 -9.22
N GLY A 137 25.04 -1.67 -8.86
CA GLY A 137 26.13 -1.48 -9.80
C GLY A 137 27.39 -2.24 -9.38
N LEU A 138 28.33 -2.36 -10.32
CA LEU A 138 29.64 -2.92 -10.00
C LEU A 138 30.39 -1.99 -9.05
N THR A 139 30.89 -2.49 -7.92
CA THR A 139 31.61 -1.73 -6.91
C THR A 139 32.76 -0.89 -7.49
N LYS A 140 33.48 -1.43 -8.49
CA LYS A 140 34.55 -0.71 -9.18
C LYS A 140 34.07 0.55 -9.94
N ILE A 141 32.77 0.65 -10.24
CA ILE A 141 32.16 1.79 -10.93
C ILE A 141 31.45 2.69 -9.93
N VAL A 142 30.56 2.09 -9.13
CA VAL A 142 29.72 2.84 -8.18
C VAL A 142 30.48 3.27 -6.93
N GLY A 143 31.61 2.62 -6.59
CA GLY A 143 32.34 2.87 -5.36
C GLY A 143 31.72 2.20 -4.15
N ASP A 144 32.38 2.38 -3.00
CA ASP A 144 31.91 1.94 -1.70
C ASP A 144 31.61 3.18 -0.85
N TYR A 145 30.36 3.63 -0.91
CA TYR A 145 29.91 4.85 -0.25
C TYR A 145 28.83 4.48 0.78
N ASP A 146 28.90 5.06 1.97
CA ASP A 146 27.88 4.92 3.01
C ASP A 146 26.53 5.51 2.55
N GLU A 147 26.59 6.57 1.74
CA GLU A 147 25.40 7.24 1.17
C GLU A 147 25.58 7.54 -0.32
N TRP A 148 24.52 7.40 -1.09
CA TRP A 148 24.47 7.77 -2.50
C TRP A 148 23.97 9.20 -2.69
N THR A 149 24.89 10.10 -2.99
CA THR A 149 24.61 11.51 -3.31
C THR A 149 24.67 11.76 -4.81
N LEU A 150 24.18 12.93 -5.25
CA LEU A 150 24.34 13.37 -6.65
C LEU A 150 25.82 13.50 -7.06
N ALA A 151 26.70 13.80 -6.14
CA ALA A 151 28.16 13.86 -6.40
C ALA A 151 28.69 12.45 -6.69
N ASN A 152 28.30 11.45 -5.92
CA ASN A 152 28.68 10.05 -6.11
C ASN A 152 28.13 9.50 -7.44
N ILE A 153 26.91 9.86 -7.81
CA ILE A 153 26.33 9.49 -9.12
C ILE A 153 27.14 10.10 -10.26
N LYS A 154 27.49 11.40 -10.17
CA LYS A 154 28.33 12.06 -11.18
C LYS A 154 29.71 11.42 -11.28
N ASP A 155 30.33 11.07 -10.16
CA ASP A 155 31.62 10.38 -10.15
C ASP A 155 31.52 8.99 -10.82
N ALA A 156 30.49 8.21 -10.49
CA ALA A 156 30.22 6.94 -11.14
C ALA A 156 30.03 7.08 -12.67
N MET A 157 29.35 8.14 -13.11
CA MET A 157 29.15 8.41 -14.54
C MET A 157 30.51 8.61 -15.28
N THR A 158 31.50 9.19 -14.65
CA THR A 158 32.82 9.37 -15.26
C THR A 158 33.59 8.07 -15.49
N LYS A 159 33.22 7.02 -14.76
CA LYS A 159 33.83 5.68 -14.81
C LYS A 159 33.14 4.74 -15.80
N LEU A 160 31.97 5.15 -16.33
CA LEU A 160 31.24 4.36 -17.32
C LEU A 160 31.90 4.47 -18.70
N GLN A 161 31.67 3.44 -19.52
CA GLN A 161 32.05 3.52 -20.93
C GLN A 161 31.14 4.53 -21.67
N PRO A 162 31.62 5.13 -22.76
CA PRO A 162 30.90 6.22 -23.46
C PRO A 162 29.46 5.85 -23.90
N GLU A 163 29.22 4.59 -24.18
CA GLU A 163 27.91 4.08 -24.63
C GLU A 163 26.98 3.65 -23.46
N ALA A 164 27.49 3.65 -22.21
CA ALA A 164 26.75 3.17 -21.06
C ALA A 164 25.91 4.26 -20.43
N THR A 165 24.71 3.92 -19.99
CA THR A 165 23.81 4.78 -19.23
C THR A 165 23.80 4.38 -17.77
N VAL A 166 23.68 5.35 -16.86
CA VAL A 166 23.59 5.08 -15.40
C VAL A 166 22.23 4.45 -15.04
N PHE A 167 21.21 4.84 -15.77
CA PHE A 167 19.85 4.37 -15.57
C PHE A 167 19.34 3.70 -16.84
N ASP A 168 18.25 2.94 -16.71
CA ASP A 168 17.55 2.33 -17.84
C ASP A 168 17.26 3.36 -18.94
N VAL A 169 17.32 2.93 -20.21
CA VAL A 169 17.05 3.76 -21.39
C VAL A 169 15.66 4.42 -21.37
N TYR A 170 14.73 3.88 -20.61
CA TYR A 170 13.41 4.47 -20.39
C TYR A 170 13.38 5.53 -19.28
N TYR A 171 14.49 5.74 -18.58
CA TYR A 171 14.57 6.69 -17.47
C TYR A 171 14.84 8.10 -18.02
N THR A 172 13.79 8.84 -18.24
CA THR A 172 13.87 10.22 -18.75
C THR A 172 14.22 11.20 -17.64
N ARG A 173 14.63 12.44 -18.03
CA ARG A 173 14.84 13.55 -17.10
C ARG A 173 13.60 13.79 -16.22
N ASP A 174 12.41 13.72 -16.81
CA ASP A 174 11.14 13.98 -16.11
C ASP A 174 10.82 12.86 -15.12
N SER A 175 11.02 11.59 -15.51
CA SER A 175 10.83 10.45 -14.60
C SER A 175 11.85 10.49 -13.44
N MET A 176 13.09 10.92 -13.70
CA MET A 176 14.10 11.13 -12.64
C MET A 176 13.66 12.20 -11.67
N LEU A 177 13.22 13.37 -12.18
CA LEU A 177 12.71 14.46 -11.35
C LEU A 177 11.52 14.03 -10.50
N GLN A 178 10.54 13.35 -11.11
CA GLN A 178 9.37 12.83 -10.39
C GLN A 178 9.78 11.86 -9.28
N ASN A 179 10.71 10.95 -9.56
CA ASN A 179 11.22 10.02 -8.55
C ASN A 179 11.93 10.73 -7.39
N CYS A 180 12.77 11.72 -7.69
CA CYS A 180 13.44 12.52 -6.66
C CYS A 180 12.42 13.29 -5.82
N LEU A 181 11.46 13.96 -6.42
CA LEU A 181 10.43 14.72 -5.71
C LEU A 181 9.54 13.83 -4.87
N SER A 182 9.08 12.68 -5.41
CA SER A 182 8.22 11.77 -4.67
C SER A 182 8.90 11.15 -3.44
N ARG A 183 10.22 10.98 -3.49
CA ARG A 183 11.01 10.44 -2.37
C ARG A 183 11.41 11.50 -1.35
N SER A 184 11.57 12.74 -1.80
CA SER A 184 11.92 13.89 -0.95
C SER A 184 10.70 14.73 -0.57
N TYR A 185 9.50 14.24 -0.86
CA TYR A 185 8.26 15.00 -0.66
C TYR A 185 8.11 15.53 0.77
N SER A 186 8.44 14.72 1.77
CA SER A 186 8.41 15.10 3.18
C SER A 186 9.36 16.24 3.55
N SER A 187 10.39 16.52 2.71
CA SER A 187 11.29 17.65 2.89
C SER A 187 10.70 18.98 2.38
N PHE A 188 9.61 18.91 1.61
CA PHE A 188 8.97 20.08 1.00
C PHE A 188 7.56 20.34 1.50
N VAL A 189 6.87 19.29 1.91
CA VAL A 189 5.46 19.39 2.33
C VAL A 189 5.23 18.51 3.56
N ASN A 190 4.68 19.10 4.61
CA ASN A 190 4.17 18.36 5.74
C ASN A 190 2.80 17.77 5.36
N ARG A 191 2.70 16.46 5.29
CA ARG A 191 1.46 15.77 4.87
C ARG A 191 0.33 15.87 5.89
N VAL A 192 0.64 16.19 7.13
CA VAL A 192 -0.35 16.34 8.21
C VAL A 192 -0.95 17.74 8.18
N THR A 193 -0.11 18.77 8.04
CA THR A 193 -0.55 20.19 8.05
C THR A 193 -0.85 20.74 6.66
N GLY A 194 -0.33 20.12 5.60
CA GLY A 194 -0.43 20.61 4.23
C GLY A 194 0.48 21.79 3.90
N GLU A 195 1.43 22.11 4.82
CA GLU A 195 2.40 23.20 4.67
C GLU A 195 3.74 22.71 4.13
#